data_3c332ebae00328f410a103bc57728999
#
_entry.id   3c332ebae00328f410a103bc57728999
#
_cell.length_a   1.000
_cell.length_b   1.000
_cell.length_c   1.000
_cell.angle_alpha   90.00
_cell.angle_beta   90.00
_cell.angle_gamma   90.00
#
_symmetry.space_group_name_H-M   'P 1'
#
loop_
_entity.id
_entity.type
_entity.pdbx_description
1 polymer ?
#
loop_
_entity_poly.entity_id
_entity_poly.type
_entity_poly.pdbx_seq_one_letter_code
_entity_poly.pdbx_strand_id
1 'polypeptide(L)'
;MEFLNAIGGYAIGLLGAGLAAFLACIGSAKGTGIAGEAGAGLIAEDPSKSGKAMILQVIPGTQGLYGFVIWFLAFGKLTAGMSVEQGFQIMSACLPIAFGGLLSAIAQGKDAAASVNILAKKPDD
;
A
#
# COMPACT_ATOMS: atom_id res chain seq x y z
N MET A 1 -33.61 1.37 -13.00
CA MET A 1 -32.59 1.83 -13.98
C MET A 1 -32.18 3.28 -13.73
N GLU A 2 -33.13 4.21 -13.57
CA GLU A 2 -32.79 5.63 -13.30
C GLU A 2 -31.97 5.81 -12.03
N PHE A 3 -32.28 5.08 -10.95
CA PHE A 3 -31.55 5.13 -9.71
C PHE A 3 -30.09 4.68 -9.90
N LEU A 4 -29.87 3.58 -10.63
CA LEU A 4 -28.52 3.10 -10.92
C LEU A 4 -27.74 4.07 -11.81
N ASN A 5 -28.41 4.71 -12.76
CA ASN A 5 -27.78 5.74 -13.59
C ASN A 5 -27.46 7.01 -12.80
N ALA A 6 -28.29 7.34 -11.79
CA ALA A 6 -28.07 8.53 -10.97
C ALA A 6 -26.90 8.39 -9.99
N ILE A 7 -26.64 7.18 -9.46
CA ILE A 7 -25.61 6.94 -8.45
C ILE A 7 -24.44 6.06 -8.96
N GLY A 8 -24.63 5.38 -10.09
CA GLY A 8 -23.69 4.37 -10.58
C GLY A 8 -22.29 4.92 -10.80
N GLY A 9 -22.15 6.09 -11.41
CA GLY A 9 -20.86 6.74 -11.62
C GLY A 9 -20.15 7.07 -10.32
N TYR A 10 -20.85 7.64 -9.37
CA TYR A 10 -20.32 7.94 -8.04
C TYR A 10 -19.88 6.67 -7.32
N ALA A 11 -20.73 5.65 -7.33
CA ALA A 11 -20.44 4.37 -6.66
C ALA A 11 -19.22 3.68 -7.27
N ILE A 12 -19.10 3.66 -8.60
CA ILE A 12 -17.96 3.06 -9.30
C ILE A 12 -16.68 3.82 -8.97
N GLY A 13 -16.70 5.14 -9.03
CA GLY A 13 -15.55 5.97 -8.67
C GLY A 13 -15.14 5.80 -7.21
N LEU A 14 -16.10 5.74 -6.31
CA LEU A 14 -15.86 5.51 -4.88
C LEU A 14 -15.26 4.13 -4.62
N LEU A 15 -15.74 3.10 -5.32
CA LEU A 15 -15.15 1.76 -5.25
C LEU A 15 -13.69 1.78 -5.69
N GLY A 16 -13.37 2.45 -6.80
CA GLY A 16 -12.00 2.59 -7.26
C GLY A 16 -11.10 3.29 -6.25
N ALA A 17 -11.55 4.41 -5.70
CA ALA A 17 -10.83 5.14 -4.65
C ALA A 17 -10.60 4.25 -3.42
N GLY A 18 -11.62 3.53 -2.98
CA GLY A 18 -11.53 2.60 -1.86
C GLY A 18 -10.53 1.47 -2.12
N LEU A 19 -10.52 0.90 -3.32
CA LEU A 19 -9.58 -0.15 -3.71
C LEU A 19 -8.13 0.36 -3.70
N ALA A 20 -7.89 1.61 -4.12
CA ALA A 20 -6.55 2.20 -4.08
C ALA A 20 -5.97 2.18 -2.68
N ALA A 21 -6.72 2.65 -1.68
CA ALA A 21 -6.28 2.63 -0.29
C ALA A 21 -6.22 1.21 0.27
N PHE A 22 -7.27 0.43 0.06
CA PHE A 22 -7.46 -0.89 0.66
C PHE A 22 -6.39 -1.89 0.23
N LEU A 23 -6.20 -2.06 -1.08
CA LEU A 23 -5.25 -3.05 -1.60
C LEU A 23 -3.79 -2.63 -1.34
N ALA A 24 -3.47 -1.36 -1.51
CA ALA A 24 -2.12 -0.86 -1.19
C ALA A 24 -1.80 -1.02 0.29
N CYS A 25 -2.76 -0.77 1.18
CA CYS A 25 -2.59 -0.97 2.62
C CYS A 25 -2.43 -2.44 2.99
N ILE A 26 -3.17 -3.36 2.35
CA ILE A 26 -2.98 -4.80 2.55
C ILE A 26 -1.55 -5.20 2.17
N GLY A 27 -1.07 -4.73 1.01
CA GLY A 27 0.30 -4.99 0.57
C GLY A 27 1.33 -4.48 1.57
N SER A 28 1.18 -3.24 2.02
CA SER A 28 2.07 -2.64 3.02
C SER A 28 2.03 -3.38 4.36
N ALA A 29 0.85 -3.78 4.82
CA ALA A 29 0.71 -4.55 6.05
C ALA A 29 1.45 -5.87 5.97
N LYS A 30 1.31 -6.60 4.86
CA LYS A 30 2.05 -7.85 4.64
C LYS A 30 3.54 -7.62 4.51
N GLY A 31 3.95 -6.63 3.73
CA GLY A 31 5.36 -6.31 3.50
C GLY A 31 6.08 -5.91 4.79
N THR A 32 5.49 -4.99 5.56
CA THR A 32 6.06 -4.56 6.85
C THR A 32 6.08 -5.71 7.85
N GLY A 33 5.08 -6.59 7.82
CA GLY A 33 5.04 -7.80 8.66
C GLY A 33 6.19 -8.73 8.36
N ILE A 34 6.44 -9.04 7.08
CA ILE A 34 7.53 -9.93 6.66
C ILE A 34 8.89 -9.35 7.11
N ALA A 35 9.12 -8.06 6.85
CA ALA A 35 10.34 -7.39 7.25
C ALA A 35 10.48 -7.31 8.77
N GLY A 36 9.37 -7.09 9.48
CA GLY A 36 9.31 -6.98 10.93
C GLY A 36 9.64 -8.30 11.64
N GLU A 37 9.19 -9.43 11.12
CA GLU A 37 9.54 -10.74 11.65
C GLU A 37 11.05 -10.98 11.60
N ALA A 38 11.67 -10.69 10.46
CA ALA A 38 13.12 -10.80 10.32
C ALA A 38 13.84 -9.81 11.24
N GLY A 39 13.36 -8.56 11.32
CA GLY A 39 13.95 -7.52 12.18
C GLY A 39 13.86 -7.89 13.65
N ALA A 40 12.74 -8.43 14.10
CA ALA A 40 12.56 -8.87 15.49
C ALA A 40 13.57 -9.95 15.88
N GLY A 41 13.81 -10.90 14.99
CA GLY A 41 14.83 -11.94 15.20
C GLY A 41 16.22 -11.35 15.38
N LEU A 42 16.59 -10.39 14.53
CA LEU A 42 17.89 -9.72 14.63
C LEU A 42 18.01 -8.91 15.92
N ILE A 43 17.00 -8.14 16.29
CA ILE A 43 17.00 -7.29 17.48
C ILE A 43 17.11 -8.14 18.76
N ALA A 44 16.50 -9.33 18.76
CA ALA A 44 16.59 -10.25 19.88
C ALA A 44 18.02 -10.73 20.12
N GLU A 45 18.79 -10.90 19.05
CA GLU A 45 20.20 -11.33 19.14
C GLU A 45 21.15 -10.15 19.34
N ASP A 46 20.90 -9.04 18.65
CA ASP A 46 21.76 -7.86 18.68
C ASP A 46 20.92 -6.58 18.75
N PRO A 47 20.55 -6.14 19.96
CA PRO A 47 19.76 -4.91 20.14
C PRO A 47 20.40 -3.64 19.57
N SER A 48 21.72 -3.61 19.38
CA SER A 48 22.41 -2.44 18.83
C SER A 48 22.01 -2.12 17.39
N LYS A 49 21.44 -3.10 16.67
CA LYS A 49 21.00 -2.96 15.27
C LYS A 49 19.54 -2.58 15.11
N SER A 50 18.84 -2.30 16.22
CA SER A 50 17.40 -2.03 16.20
C SER A 50 17.02 -0.85 15.29
N GLY A 51 17.79 0.24 15.29
CA GLY A 51 17.51 1.39 14.44
C GLY A 51 17.52 1.06 12.95
N LYS A 52 18.55 0.33 12.50
CA LYS A 52 18.66 -0.09 11.09
C LYS A 52 17.57 -1.10 10.70
N ALA A 53 17.28 -2.04 11.58
CA ALA A 53 16.21 -3.02 11.36
C ALA A 53 14.83 -2.35 11.23
N MET A 54 14.57 -1.33 12.05
CA MET A 54 13.32 -0.56 11.98
C MET A 54 13.20 0.21 10.66
N ILE A 55 14.28 0.80 10.16
CA ILE A 55 14.28 1.48 8.86
C ILE A 55 13.88 0.50 7.75
N LEU A 56 14.49 -0.69 7.74
CA LEU A 56 14.16 -1.71 6.75
C LEU A 56 12.70 -2.17 6.86
N GLN A 57 12.17 -2.26 8.08
CA GLN A 57 10.79 -2.69 8.30
C GLN A 57 9.77 -1.70 7.74
N VAL A 58 10.02 -0.38 7.87
CA VAL A 58 9.00 0.61 7.48
C VAL A 58 8.95 0.90 5.99
N ILE A 59 10.00 0.57 5.23
CA ILE A 59 10.06 0.83 3.79
C ILE A 59 8.86 0.25 3.03
N PRO A 60 8.42 -1.00 3.24
CA PRO A 60 7.25 -1.54 2.55
C PRO A 60 5.93 -0.88 2.94
N GLY A 61 5.93 0.02 3.90
CA GLY A 61 4.76 0.82 4.29
C GLY A 61 4.44 1.95 3.33
N THR A 62 5.36 2.32 2.45
CA THR A 62 5.21 3.48 1.55
C THR A 62 4.07 3.31 0.55
N GLN A 63 3.80 2.11 0.06
CA GLN A 63 2.71 1.84 -0.87
C GLN A 63 1.34 2.11 -0.26
N GLY A 64 1.17 1.83 1.02
CA GLY A 64 -0.05 2.18 1.76
C GLY A 64 -0.29 3.69 1.80
N LEU A 65 0.77 4.46 1.99
CA LEU A 65 0.69 5.93 1.95
C LEU A 65 0.33 6.41 0.55
N TYR A 66 0.91 5.85 -0.50
CA TYR A 66 0.59 6.20 -1.88
C TYR A 66 -0.87 5.86 -2.22
N GLY A 67 -1.34 4.70 -1.80
CA GLY A 67 -2.75 4.32 -1.96
C GLY A 67 -3.70 5.27 -1.25
N PHE A 68 -3.35 5.70 -0.04
CA PHE A 68 -4.11 6.69 0.71
C PHE A 68 -4.16 8.04 -0.03
N VAL A 69 -3.04 8.51 -0.57
CA VAL A 69 -2.99 9.76 -1.34
C VAL A 69 -3.88 9.69 -2.58
N ILE A 70 -3.82 8.58 -3.31
CA ILE A 70 -4.67 8.38 -4.51
C ILE A 70 -6.14 8.31 -4.11
N TRP A 71 -6.48 7.61 -3.02
CA TRP A 71 -7.84 7.60 -2.47
C TRP A 71 -8.32 9.03 -2.19
N PHE A 72 -7.51 9.83 -1.53
CA PHE A 72 -7.86 11.20 -1.17
C PHE A 72 -8.10 12.07 -2.42
N LEU A 73 -7.20 12.00 -3.40
CA LEU A 73 -7.33 12.74 -4.64
C LEU A 73 -8.54 12.29 -5.46
N ALA A 74 -8.75 10.98 -5.57
CA ALA A 74 -9.88 10.42 -6.29
C ALA A 74 -11.21 10.77 -5.61
N PHE A 75 -11.28 10.69 -4.29
CA PHE A 75 -12.46 11.07 -3.52
C PHE A 75 -12.84 12.53 -3.77
N GLY A 76 -11.86 13.42 -3.87
CA GLY A 76 -12.08 14.83 -4.18
C GLY A 76 -12.60 15.10 -5.60
N LYS A 77 -12.52 14.12 -6.50
CA LYS A 77 -13.06 14.20 -7.87
C LYS A 77 -14.47 13.64 -7.98
N LEU A 78 -14.97 12.97 -6.96
CA LEU A 78 -16.30 12.38 -6.98
C LEU A 78 -17.36 13.47 -6.81
N THR A 79 -18.37 13.46 -7.68
CA THR A 79 -19.51 14.38 -7.61
C THR A 79 -20.82 13.61 -7.71
N ALA A 80 -21.82 14.07 -6.98
CA ALA A 80 -23.16 13.51 -7.08
C ALA A 80 -23.68 13.70 -8.52
N GLY A 81 -24.27 12.64 -9.09
CA GLY A 81 -24.79 12.70 -10.45
C GLY A 81 -23.76 12.58 -11.56
N MET A 82 -22.48 12.31 -11.24
CA MET A 82 -21.46 12.05 -12.26
C MET A 82 -21.85 10.84 -13.12
N SER A 83 -21.43 10.83 -14.39
CA SER A 83 -21.76 9.75 -15.31
C SER A 83 -21.03 8.45 -14.94
N VAL A 84 -21.60 7.32 -15.39
CA VAL A 84 -20.95 6.01 -15.24
C VAL A 84 -19.57 6.01 -15.92
N GLU A 85 -19.45 6.65 -17.08
CA GLU A 85 -18.17 6.80 -17.78
C GLU A 85 -17.13 7.51 -16.92
N GLN A 86 -17.47 8.63 -16.30
CA GLN A 86 -16.58 9.35 -15.39
C GLN A 86 -16.18 8.50 -14.18
N GLY A 87 -17.13 7.72 -13.64
CA GLY A 87 -16.86 6.79 -12.55
C GLY A 87 -15.84 5.72 -12.95
N PHE A 88 -15.97 5.14 -14.12
CA PHE A 88 -15.00 4.17 -14.66
C PHE A 88 -13.64 4.81 -14.94
N GLN A 89 -13.59 6.04 -15.38
CA GLN A 89 -12.31 6.76 -15.57
C GLN A 89 -11.56 6.89 -14.25
N ILE A 90 -12.24 7.29 -13.18
CA ILE A 90 -11.64 7.42 -11.85
C ILE A 90 -11.21 6.05 -11.33
N MET A 91 -12.08 5.03 -11.45
CA MET A 91 -11.73 3.68 -11.03
C MET A 91 -10.50 3.16 -11.77
N SER A 92 -10.45 3.34 -13.08
CA SER A 92 -9.33 2.91 -13.91
C SER A 92 -8.02 3.62 -13.52
N ALA A 93 -8.09 4.88 -13.14
CA ALA A 93 -6.93 5.63 -12.65
C ALA A 93 -6.43 5.13 -11.28
N CYS A 94 -7.30 4.53 -10.47
CA CYS A 94 -6.96 4.00 -9.15
C CYS A 94 -6.38 2.59 -9.19
N LEU A 95 -6.67 1.79 -10.22
CA LEU A 95 -6.25 0.38 -10.28
C LEU A 95 -4.73 0.19 -10.29
N PRO A 96 -3.92 1.01 -10.97
CA PRO A 96 -2.46 0.84 -10.94
C PRO A 96 -1.89 0.84 -9.52
N ILE A 97 -2.24 1.81 -8.69
CA ILE A 97 -1.74 1.85 -7.32
C ILE A 97 -2.38 0.76 -6.45
N ALA A 98 -3.62 0.38 -6.72
CA ALA A 98 -4.30 -0.68 -5.98
C ALA A 98 -3.54 -2.00 -6.12
N PHE A 99 -3.33 -2.47 -7.33
CA PHE A 99 -2.66 -3.74 -7.60
C PHE A 99 -1.13 -3.62 -7.55
N GLY A 100 -0.58 -2.56 -8.11
CA GLY A 100 0.85 -2.29 -8.06
C GLY A 100 1.35 -2.11 -6.62
N GLY A 101 0.61 -1.37 -5.82
CA GLY A 101 0.92 -1.18 -4.40
C GLY A 101 0.84 -2.48 -3.61
N LEU A 102 -0.20 -3.28 -3.84
CA LEU A 102 -0.36 -4.58 -3.19
C LEU A 102 0.84 -5.49 -3.45
N LEU A 103 1.18 -5.69 -4.72
CA LEU A 103 2.21 -6.64 -5.12
C LEU A 103 3.62 -6.13 -4.81
N SER A 104 3.90 -4.86 -5.08
CA SER A 104 5.22 -4.28 -4.85
C SER A 104 5.57 -4.21 -3.37
N ALA A 105 4.61 -3.91 -2.50
CA ALA A 105 4.86 -3.84 -1.06
C ALA A 105 5.21 -5.22 -0.49
N ILE A 106 4.56 -6.28 -0.95
CA ILE A 106 4.89 -7.64 -0.54
C ILE A 106 6.30 -8.02 -1.01
N ALA A 107 6.62 -7.75 -2.27
CA ALA A 107 7.95 -8.00 -2.81
C ALA A 107 9.02 -7.20 -2.05
N GLN A 108 8.78 -5.92 -1.81
CA GLN A 108 9.69 -5.07 -1.05
C GLN A 108 9.86 -5.55 0.40
N GLY A 109 8.83 -6.09 1.01
CA GLY A 109 8.91 -6.69 2.34
C GLY A 109 9.87 -7.88 2.38
N LYS A 110 9.84 -8.71 1.34
CA LYS A 110 10.77 -9.85 1.20
C LYS A 110 12.20 -9.37 0.98
N ASP A 111 12.39 -8.35 0.17
CA ASP A 111 13.71 -7.74 -0.04
C ASP A 111 14.26 -7.12 1.25
N ALA A 112 13.41 -6.43 1.99
CA ALA A 112 13.78 -5.86 3.29
C ALA A 112 14.16 -6.96 4.29
N ALA A 113 13.42 -8.05 4.34
CA ALA A 113 13.76 -9.20 5.19
C ALA A 113 15.11 -9.81 4.81
N ALA A 114 15.40 -9.96 3.53
CA ALA A 114 16.72 -10.40 3.05
C ALA A 114 17.81 -9.42 3.45
N SER A 115 17.54 -8.12 3.40
CA SER A 115 18.48 -7.08 3.84
C SER A 115 18.75 -7.14 5.35
N VAL A 116 17.76 -7.49 6.15
CA VAL A 116 17.96 -7.75 7.59
C VAL A 116 18.95 -8.90 7.81
N ASN A 117 18.88 -9.94 7.00
CA ASN A 117 19.85 -11.06 7.08
C ASN A 117 21.28 -10.61 6.72
N ILE A 118 21.43 -9.69 5.77
CA ILE A 118 22.73 -9.09 5.44
C ILE A 118 23.23 -8.26 6.64
N LEU A 119 22.35 -7.44 7.20
CA LEU A 119 22.67 -6.62 8.37
C LEU A 119 23.13 -7.46 9.56
N ALA A 120 22.51 -8.64 9.76
CA ALA A 120 22.88 -9.58 10.82
C ALA A 120 24.31 -10.08 10.68
N LYS A 121 24.80 -10.23 9.44
CA LYS A 121 26.14 -10.78 9.13
C LYS A 121 27.24 -9.71 9.05
N LYS A 122 26.85 -8.44 9.03
CA LYS A 122 27.78 -7.31 8.90
C LYS A 122 27.87 -6.57 10.23
N PRO A 123 29.00 -6.62 10.95
CA PRO A 123 29.07 -6.01 12.29
C PRO A 123 28.96 -4.48 12.27
N ASP A 124 29.41 -3.81 11.21
CA ASP A 124 29.55 -2.35 11.15
C ASP A 124 28.61 -1.66 10.16
N ASP A 125 27.73 -2.38 9.46
CA ASP A 125 26.84 -1.82 8.44
C ASP A 125 25.37 -1.64 8.93
#